data_0437020d945239064769de9a39440aca
#
_entry.id   0437020d945239064769de9a39440aca
#
_cell.length_a   1.000
_cell.length_b   1.000
_cell.length_c   1.000
_cell.angle_alpha   90.00
_cell.angle_beta   90.00
_cell.angle_gamma   90.00
#
_symmetry.space_group_name_H-M   'P 1'
#
loop_
_entity.id
_entity.type
_entity.pdbx_description
1 polymer ?
#
loop_
_entity_poly.entity_id
_entity_poly.type
_entity_poly.pdbx_seq_one_letter_code
_entity_poly.pdbx_strand_id
1 'polypeptide(L)' 'MTNEHTTTSFEQAMSLEIRLASLRDEHRQINDTICSLGQNSYDDELVLHRLKKQKLMVRDRINIIERMLDPVSRA' A
#
# COMPACT_ATOMS: atom_id res chain seq x y z
N MET A 1 8.02 -31.21 -0.75
CA MET A 1 7.94 -30.80 -0.57
C MET A 1 8.01 -29.70 -0.59
N THR A 2 8.35 -29.15 -0.55
CA THR A 2 8.34 -28.09 -0.52
C THR A 2 8.71 -27.36 -1.50
N ASN A 3 8.03 -26.67 -2.02
CA ASN A 3 8.30 -25.96 -3.10
C ASN A 3 8.61 -24.60 -2.89
N GLU A 4 8.75 -24.21 -1.68
CA GLU A 4 9.07 -22.88 -1.46
C GLU A 4 10.33 -22.54 -2.04
N HIS A 5 11.20 -23.48 -2.13
CA HIS A 5 12.51 -23.16 -2.64
C HIS A 5 12.53 -22.99 -4.11
N THR A 6 11.48 -23.38 -4.78
CA THR A 6 11.55 -23.29 -6.22
C THR A 6 10.85 -22.08 -6.74
N THR A 7 10.38 -21.19 -5.88
CA THR A 7 9.79 -19.96 -6.34
C THR A 7 10.86 -19.14 -7.02
N THR A 8 10.63 -18.79 -8.26
CA THR A 8 11.63 -18.08 -9.02
C THR A 8 11.55 -16.60 -8.73
N SER A 9 12.59 -15.89 -9.09
CA SER A 9 12.59 -14.46 -8.96
C SER A 9 11.43 -13.83 -9.70
N PHE A 10 11.12 -14.40 -10.84
CA PHE A 10 10.02 -13.88 -11.64
C PHE A 10 8.70 -14.00 -10.90
N GLU A 11 8.48 -15.16 -10.29
CA GLU A 11 7.25 -15.39 -9.55
C GLU A 11 7.17 -14.47 -8.34
N GLN A 12 8.28 -14.26 -7.68
CA GLN A 12 8.30 -13.36 -6.56
C GLN A 12 7.99 -11.93 -6.98
N ALA A 13 8.55 -11.52 -8.09
CA ALA A 13 8.29 -10.19 -8.60
C ALA A 13 6.83 -10.02 -8.96
N MET A 14 6.24 -11.03 -9.60
CA MET A 14 4.84 -10.95 -9.93
C MET A 14 3.97 -10.87 -8.70
N SER A 15 4.31 -11.63 -7.70
CA SER A 15 3.56 -11.62 -6.46
C SER A 15 3.62 -10.24 -5.81
N LEU A 16 4.80 -9.64 -5.82
CA LEU A 16 4.95 -8.31 -5.26
C LEU A 16 4.20 -7.27 -6.06
N GLU A 17 4.17 -7.42 -7.37
CA GLU A 17 3.45 -6.48 -8.19
C GLU A 17 1.97 -6.54 -7.97
N ILE A 18 1.45 -7.74 -7.78
CA ILE A 18 0.04 -7.90 -7.48
C ILE A 18 -0.29 -7.22 -6.14
N ARG A 19 0.57 -7.44 -5.17
CA ARG A 19 0.37 -6.84 -3.87
C ARG A 19 0.47 -5.32 -3.96
N LEU A 20 1.39 -4.83 -4.77
CA LEU A 20 1.56 -3.41 -4.95
C LEU A 20 0.31 -2.78 -5.56
N ALA A 21 -0.24 -3.43 -6.58
CA ALA A 21 -1.45 -2.93 -7.19
C ALA A 21 -2.60 -2.87 -6.18
N SER A 22 -2.70 -3.89 -5.36
CA SER A 22 -3.73 -3.94 -4.35
C SER A 22 -3.55 -2.81 -3.32
N LEU A 23 -2.32 -2.56 -2.93
CA LEU A 23 -2.05 -1.50 -1.97
C LEU A 23 -2.31 -0.12 -2.56
N ARG A 24 -1.99 0.06 -3.82
CA ARG A 24 -2.28 1.32 -4.48
C ARG A 24 -3.76 1.58 -4.55
N ASP A 25 -4.52 0.54 -4.81
CA ASP A 25 -5.96 0.68 -4.84
C ASP A 25 -6.49 1.02 -3.46
N GLU A 26 -5.97 0.36 -2.46
CA GLU A 26 -6.37 0.64 -1.09
C GLU A 26 -6.04 2.08 -0.71
N HIS A 27 -4.87 2.54 -1.11
CA HIS A 27 -4.45 3.90 -0.84
C HIS A 27 -5.41 4.89 -1.49
N ARG A 28 -5.82 4.61 -2.71
CA ARG A 28 -6.73 5.47 -3.40
C ARG A 28 -8.09 5.50 -2.70
N GLN A 29 -8.56 4.35 -2.26
CA GLN A 29 -9.85 4.30 -1.58
C GLN A 29 -9.82 5.07 -0.28
N ILE A 30 -8.75 4.93 0.46
CA ILE A 30 -8.62 5.68 1.71
C ILE A 30 -8.61 7.18 1.42
N ASN A 31 -7.89 7.57 0.40
CA ASN A 31 -7.79 8.96 0.04
C ASN A 31 -9.15 9.52 -0.38
N ASP A 32 -9.90 8.75 -1.13
CA ASP A 32 -11.24 9.16 -1.54
C ASP A 32 -12.15 9.32 -0.34
N THR A 33 -12.04 8.43 0.60
CA THR A 33 -12.84 8.50 1.81
C THR A 33 -12.48 9.75 2.61
N ILE A 34 -11.20 10.04 2.70
CA ILE A 34 -10.75 11.23 3.39
C ILE A 34 -11.35 12.47 2.74
N CYS A 35 -11.32 12.51 1.43
CA CYS A 35 -11.88 13.65 0.71
C CYS A 35 -13.37 13.78 0.94
N SER A 36 -14.04 12.66 1.00
CA SER A 36 -15.47 12.71 1.22
C SER A 36 -15.84 13.20 2.59
N LEU A 37 -15.05 12.79 3.58
CA LEU A 37 -15.41 13.14 4.89
C LEU A 37 -15.15 14.57 5.21
N GLY A 38 -14.24 15.09 4.69
CA GLY A 38 -13.64 16.23 4.96
C GLY A 38 -14.19 17.39 5.51
N GLN A 39 -15.34 17.56 5.69
CA GLN A 39 -15.68 18.74 5.96
C GLN A 39 -16.36 19.05 7.13
N ASN A 40 -16.81 18.22 7.88
CA ASN A 40 -17.73 18.72 8.67
C ASN A 40 -17.92 18.47 10.04
N SER A 41 -17.81 17.45 10.70
CA SER A 41 -18.22 17.35 12.06
C SER A 41 -17.09 16.88 12.92
N TYR A 42 -17.26 16.97 14.21
CA TYR A 42 -16.25 16.52 15.13
C TYR A 42 -16.01 15.04 15.03
N ASP A 43 -17.07 14.29 14.82
CA ASP A 43 -16.91 12.84 14.69
C ASP A 43 -16.06 12.52 13.50
N ASP A 44 -16.21 13.30 12.46
CA ASP A 44 -15.43 13.09 11.27
C ASP A 44 -13.96 13.37 11.51
N GLU A 45 -13.66 14.21 12.43
CA GLU A 45 -12.29 14.52 12.72
C GLU A 45 -11.54 13.32 13.26
N LEU A 46 -12.15 12.56 14.15
CA LEU A 46 -11.53 11.37 14.65
C LEU A 46 -11.34 10.32 13.56
N VAL A 47 -12.36 10.16 12.75
CA VAL A 47 -12.28 9.21 11.65
C VAL A 47 -11.21 9.64 10.67
N LEU A 48 -11.13 10.92 10.40
CA LEU A 48 -10.11 11.45 9.51
C LEU A 48 -8.72 11.17 10.03
N HIS A 49 -8.52 11.38 11.31
CA HIS A 49 -7.22 11.15 11.89
C HIS A 49 -6.81 9.69 11.73
N ARG A 50 -7.74 8.80 11.96
CA ARG A 50 -7.49 7.39 11.83
C ARG A 50 -7.21 6.99 10.38
N LEU A 51 -7.97 7.56 9.47
CA LEU A 51 -7.77 7.27 8.06
C LEU A 51 -6.44 7.78 7.55
N LYS A 52 -6.03 8.95 8.01
CA LYS A 52 -4.74 9.48 7.60
C LYS A 52 -3.60 8.61 8.10
N LYS A 53 -3.77 8.04 9.27
CA LYS A 53 -2.79 7.15 9.80
C LYS A 53 -2.72 5.88 8.96
N GLN A 54 -3.86 5.34 8.59
CA GLN A 54 -3.90 4.18 7.73
C GLN A 54 -3.29 4.48 6.37
N LYS A 55 -3.56 5.65 5.86
CA LYS A 55 -3.01 6.05 4.57
C LYS A 55 -1.48 6.03 4.61
N LEU A 56 -0.92 6.54 5.68
CA LEU A 56 0.52 6.55 5.82
C LEU A 56 1.09 5.15 5.90
N MET A 57 0.42 4.26 6.59
CA MET A 57 0.88 2.89 6.68
C MET A 57 0.86 2.20 5.33
N VAL A 58 -0.19 2.41 4.58
CA VAL A 58 -0.29 1.81 3.27
C VAL A 58 0.78 2.38 2.35
N ARG A 59 0.98 3.67 2.42
CA ARG A 59 2.01 4.31 1.61
C ARG A 59 3.39 3.77 1.93
N ASP A 60 3.62 3.52 3.20
CA ASP A 60 4.89 2.97 3.62
C ASP A 60 5.13 1.60 3.01
N ARG A 61 4.10 0.78 3.01
CA ARG A 61 4.22 -0.54 2.43
C ARG A 61 4.43 -0.48 0.93
N ILE A 62 3.77 0.45 0.29
CA ILE A 62 3.96 0.65 -1.15
C ILE A 62 5.43 0.98 -1.41
N ASN A 63 5.99 1.87 -0.63
CA ASN A 63 7.38 2.26 -0.83
C ASN A 63 8.33 1.09 -0.64
N ILE A 64 8.05 0.26 0.34
CA ILE A 64 8.89 -0.89 0.59
C ILE A 64 8.86 -1.84 -0.59
N ILE A 65 7.67 -2.12 -1.10
CA ILE A 65 7.55 -3.04 -2.22
C ILE A 65 8.18 -2.47 -3.48
N GLU A 66 8.00 -1.18 -3.68
CA GLU A 66 8.61 -0.54 -4.85
C GLU A 66 10.13 -0.67 -4.81
N ARG A 67 10.71 -0.53 -3.64
CA ARG A 67 12.13 -0.71 -3.53
C ARG A 67 12.55 -2.13 -3.82
N MET A 68 11.73 -3.08 -3.38
CA MET A 68 12.05 -4.46 -3.65
C MET A 68 11.99 -4.79 -5.13
N LEU A 69 11.06 -4.15 -5.81
CA LEU A 69 10.90 -4.45 -7.23
C LEU A 69 11.91 -3.72 -8.09
N ASP A 70 12.47 -2.65 -7.59
CA ASP A 70 13.37 -1.87 -8.40
C ASP A 70 14.62 -1.51 -7.63
N PRO A 71 15.44 -2.47 -7.35
CA PRO A 71 16.63 -2.21 -6.55
C PRO A 71 17.62 -1.31 -7.23
N VAL A 72 17.60 -1.26 -8.53
CA VAL A 72 18.56 -0.47 -9.24
C VAL A 72 18.36 1.02 -9.00
N SER A 73 17.16 1.41 -8.83
CA SER A 73 16.91 2.82 -8.67
C SER A 73 17.40 3.36 -7.36
N ARG A 74 17.92 2.45 -6.51
CA ARG A 74 18.42 2.94 -5.30
C ARG A 74 19.80 3.33 -5.34
N ALA A 75 20.47 3.10 -6.31
CA ALA A 75 21.89 3.31 -6.35
C ALA A 75 22.31 4.71 -5.89
#